data_c6137841e2f34686cc16f4d77f703c0a
#
_entry.id   c6137841e2f34686cc16f4d77f703c0a
#
_cell.length_a   1.000
_cell.length_b   1.000
_cell.length_c   1.000
_cell.angle_alpha   90.00
_cell.angle_beta   90.00
_cell.angle_gamma   90.00
#
_symmetry.space_group_name_H-M   'P 1'
#
loop_
_entity.id
_entity.type
_entity.pdbx_description
1 polymer ?
#
loop_
_entity_poly.entity_id
_entity_poly.type
_entity_poly.pdbx_seq_one_letter_code
_entity_poly.pdbx_strand_id
1 'polypeptide(L)'
;MIFNKHSMKLILTTYIICMFSTLSFAQEKEENMDEMWGSDKVSVEVLIAGKGKLFDQSNFGMFIHWGLFSNLAGEWKGKTYYGIGEWLMNPRMANIPPKDYMEVAKDFNPKNFDAKKIAQLAKDAGMKYIIITSKHHEGFAMFDSEASPFNIVDATPFARDPMKELAKACHDLDLGFGFYYSHNQDWTSPGAKGGPTTNDNGEAATFESYFYEKCLPQIKEICSNYGAIDFVWFDTPGNMKKELVKEVVEVVRDLQPNAMLCSRVGHGMGDYSSKGDMEVPVRNMEGLWETCDTNNDSWSYAWYDNNFKSPKKIIERLVSTVARGGTYLFNIGPNGQGEIPEIGAQFLRETGLWIQSYPQVIYDAGSSPWGTALAWGDVTTQGTSLFLTVYNWPEDGLLYLPGLQTKIESANLLDGAHKSEIQYTQNDQWTVFKIPFQSPEKNTAVIEITTKVKATDVDVNTNLGVYPNCETLLLAELSTVENATQEDIRWMEKFGEWKHANQVSRWEDNSRVSWEVNVQKAGYYYAELNYKGRGRLVWKTETDEGVMIQNQQAATEKYVFYNMGILEFKTPGKHTISVSLVEGNKNSSSLKGLLLKPIP
;
A
#
# COMPACT_ATOMS: atom_id res chain seq x y z
N MET A 1 12.49 -63.86 4.09
CA MET A 1 13.29 -62.64 4.00
C MET A 1 13.04 -61.82 5.25
N ILE A 2 14.02 -61.80 6.13
CA ILE A 2 13.90 -61.14 7.44
C ILE A 2 14.40 -59.71 7.24
N PHE A 3 13.47 -58.74 7.21
CA PHE A 3 13.84 -57.31 7.20
C PHE A 3 14.18 -56.85 8.61
N ASN A 4 15.36 -56.29 8.76
CA ASN A 4 16.00 -55.95 10.01
C ASN A 4 15.34 -54.69 10.63
N LYS A 5 14.81 -54.84 11.85
CA LYS A 5 14.13 -53.78 12.61
C LYS A 5 14.95 -52.49 12.87
N HIS A 6 16.25 -52.51 12.60
CA HIS A 6 17.13 -51.35 12.76
C HIS A 6 17.04 -50.32 11.63
N SER A 7 16.75 -50.77 10.39
CA SER A 7 16.63 -49.87 9.22
C SER A 7 15.37 -49.01 9.26
N MET A 8 14.30 -49.53 9.89
CA MET A 8 13.02 -48.79 10.02
C MET A 8 13.04 -47.65 11.04
N LYS A 9 13.86 -47.80 12.10
CA LYS A 9 14.03 -46.71 13.11
C LYS A 9 14.86 -45.53 12.56
N LEU A 10 15.84 -45.82 11.70
CA LEU A 10 16.69 -44.78 11.11
C LEU A 10 15.94 -43.93 10.09
N ILE A 11 15.07 -44.54 9.27
CA ILE A 11 14.23 -43.84 8.29
C ILE A 11 13.18 -42.97 8.96
N LEU A 12 12.57 -43.46 10.06
CA LEU A 12 11.58 -42.67 10.82
C LEU A 12 12.20 -41.46 11.53
N THR A 13 13.42 -41.61 12.05
CA THR A 13 14.15 -40.53 12.73
C THR A 13 14.59 -39.44 11.74
N THR A 14 15.00 -39.84 10.54
CA THR A 14 15.39 -38.88 9.48
C THR A 14 14.18 -38.10 8.93
N TYR A 15 13.02 -38.74 8.81
CA TYR A 15 11.78 -38.04 8.40
C TYR A 15 11.27 -37.07 9.46
N ILE A 16 11.37 -37.39 10.74
CA ILE A 16 10.97 -36.49 11.84
C ILE A 16 11.93 -35.30 11.92
N ILE A 17 13.23 -35.47 11.73
CA ILE A 17 14.19 -34.36 11.73
C ILE A 17 13.98 -33.43 10.53
N CYS A 18 13.64 -33.96 9.36
CA CYS A 18 13.29 -33.12 8.19
C CYS A 18 11.97 -32.38 8.34
N MET A 19 10.97 -32.93 9.04
CA MET A 19 9.71 -32.20 9.31
C MET A 19 9.89 -31.08 10.35
N PHE A 20 10.70 -31.27 11.38
CA PHE A 20 10.98 -30.21 12.35
C PHE A 20 11.84 -29.08 11.79
N SER A 21 12.77 -29.37 10.87
CA SER A 21 13.56 -28.32 10.20
C SER A 21 12.75 -27.47 9.22
N THR A 22 11.75 -28.04 8.54
CA THR A 22 10.87 -27.28 7.63
C THR A 22 9.85 -26.42 8.37
N LEU A 23 9.38 -26.85 9.56
CA LEU A 23 8.51 -26.03 10.41
C LEU A 23 9.27 -24.85 11.04
N SER A 24 10.51 -25.02 11.46
CA SER A 24 11.36 -23.97 12.01
C SER A 24 11.67 -22.88 10.96
N PHE A 25 11.95 -23.26 9.71
CA PHE A 25 12.20 -22.31 8.62
C PHE A 25 10.97 -21.53 8.18
N ALA A 26 9.76 -22.10 8.30
CA ALA A 26 8.52 -21.40 7.98
C ALA A 26 8.17 -20.36 9.07
N GLN A 27 8.40 -20.68 10.32
CA GLN A 27 8.13 -19.80 11.47
C GLN A 27 9.11 -18.63 11.52
N GLU A 28 10.42 -18.85 11.32
CA GLU A 28 11.40 -17.75 11.18
C GLU A 28 11.07 -16.80 10.00
N LYS A 29 10.48 -17.32 8.93
CA LYS A 29 10.14 -16.52 7.76
C LYS A 29 8.89 -15.66 7.98
N GLU A 30 7.92 -16.12 8.78
CA GLU A 30 6.75 -15.34 9.18
C GLU A 30 7.13 -14.21 10.15
N GLU A 31 7.93 -14.48 11.17
CA GLU A 31 8.42 -13.48 12.13
C GLU A 31 9.21 -12.37 11.42
N ASN A 32 10.06 -12.70 10.45
CA ASN A 32 10.80 -11.70 9.65
C ASN A 32 9.89 -10.83 8.75
N MET A 33 8.79 -11.36 8.25
CA MET A 33 7.86 -10.57 7.43
C MET A 33 7.09 -9.58 8.29
N ASP A 34 6.64 -9.97 9.48
CA ASP A 34 5.98 -9.07 10.43
C ASP A 34 6.93 -7.98 10.94
N GLU A 35 8.20 -8.29 11.19
CA GLU A 35 9.22 -7.30 11.52
C GLU A 35 9.51 -6.35 10.34
N MET A 36 9.48 -6.82 9.12
CA MET A 36 9.71 -6.01 7.93
C MET A 36 8.57 -5.01 7.67
N TRP A 37 7.33 -5.43 7.87
CA TRP A 37 6.13 -4.58 7.70
C TRP A 37 5.68 -3.91 9.01
N GLY A 38 6.30 -4.29 10.11
CA GLY A 38 5.86 -4.17 11.47
C GLY A 38 5.62 -2.76 11.98
N SER A 39 4.90 -2.71 13.07
CA SER A 39 4.64 -1.51 13.85
C SER A 39 5.87 -1.12 14.65
N ASP A 40 6.11 0.19 14.74
CA ASP A 40 7.07 0.66 15.66
C ASP A 40 6.50 0.92 17.05
N LYS A 41 7.41 1.23 17.99
CA LYS A 41 7.10 1.42 19.40
C LYS A 41 7.34 2.87 19.86
N VAL A 42 7.52 3.79 18.92
CA VAL A 42 7.77 5.20 19.24
C VAL A 42 6.45 5.91 19.50
N SER A 43 6.40 6.75 20.53
CA SER A 43 5.20 7.54 20.83
C SER A 43 4.86 8.49 19.68
N VAL A 44 3.66 8.34 19.14
CA VAL A 44 3.14 9.16 18.03
C VAL A 44 3.13 10.63 18.42
N GLU A 45 2.72 10.97 19.64
CA GLU A 45 2.63 12.37 20.12
C GLU A 45 4.01 13.05 20.10
N VAL A 46 5.07 12.31 20.44
CA VAL A 46 6.45 12.84 20.40
C VAL A 46 6.88 13.06 18.96
N LEU A 47 6.55 12.14 18.06
CA LEU A 47 6.92 12.27 16.64
C LEU A 47 6.21 13.44 15.97
N ILE A 48 4.89 13.56 16.09
CA ILE A 48 4.12 14.64 15.45
C ILE A 48 4.41 16.03 16.03
N ALA A 49 4.85 16.10 17.30
CA ALA A 49 5.31 17.36 17.90
C ALA A 49 6.70 17.78 17.39
N GLY A 50 7.44 16.92 16.71
CA GLY A 50 8.79 17.13 16.25
C GLY A 50 9.01 16.72 14.79
N LYS A 51 9.93 15.78 14.58
CA LYS A 51 10.37 15.34 13.25
C LYS A 51 9.29 14.71 12.37
N GLY A 52 8.26 14.13 12.96
CA GLY A 52 7.14 13.52 12.24
C GLY A 52 6.09 14.51 11.75
N LYS A 53 6.21 15.80 12.08
CA LYS A 53 5.22 16.82 11.73
C LYS A 53 4.96 16.91 10.23
N LEU A 54 6.03 16.95 9.42
CA LEU A 54 5.90 16.99 7.96
C LEU A 54 5.14 15.77 7.45
N PHE A 55 5.47 14.57 7.93
CA PHE A 55 4.83 13.32 7.54
C PHE A 55 3.32 13.32 7.89
N ASP A 56 2.99 13.64 9.12
CA ASP A 56 1.61 13.64 9.65
C ASP A 56 0.71 14.67 8.94
N GLN A 57 1.23 15.88 8.66
CA GLN A 57 0.43 16.97 8.09
C GLN A 57 0.35 16.95 6.57
N SER A 58 1.32 16.33 5.88
CA SER A 58 1.38 16.36 4.42
C SER A 58 0.46 15.36 3.75
N ASN A 59 0.37 14.16 4.29
CA ASN A 59 -0.39 13.03 3.78
C ASN A 59 -0.09 12.62 2.31
N PHE A 60 0.83 13.31 1.62
CA PHE A 60 1.16 13.03 0.23
C PHE A 60 2.62 13.35 -0.11
N GLY A 61 3.37 12.34 -0.56
CA GLY A 61 4.77 12.44 -0.99
C GLY A 61 5.02 11.79 -2.34
N MET A 62 6.13 12.21 -3.00
CA MET A 62 6.62 11.60 -4.24
C MET A 62 7.69 10.57 -3.91
N PHE A 63 7.56 9.37 -4.47
CA PHE A 63 8.60 8.37 -4.53
C PHE A 63 9.22 8.36 -5.92
N ILE A 64 10.51 8.13 -6.05
CA ILE A 64 11.17 8.05 -7.35
C ILE A 64 12.06 6.81 -7.39
N HIS A 65 11.73 5.86 -8.27
CA HIS A 65 12.60 4.74 -8.59
C HIS A 65 13.36 5.02 -9.88
N TRP A 66 14.63 5.37 -9.75
CA TRP A 66 15.51 5.71 -10.87
C TRP A 66 16.92 5.18 -10.66
N GLY A 67 17.48 4.52 -11.66
CA GLY A 67 18.78 3.85 -11.61
C GLY A 67 19.21 3.31 -12.97
N LEU A 68 20.24 2.48 -13.01
CA LEU A 68 20.69 1.83 -14.26
C LEU A 68 19.59 0.99 -14.93
N PHE A 69 18.70 0.39 -14.16
CA PHE A 69 17.54 -0.33 -14.65
C PHE A 69 16.62 0.53 -15.54
N SER A 70 16.58 1.84 -15.32
CA SER A 70 15.80 2.76 -16.16
C SER A 70 16.39 2.88 -17.57
N ASN A 71 17.71 2.72 -17.73
CA ASN A 71 18.37 2.69 -19.04
C ASN A 71 18.05 1.43 -19.81
N LEU A 72 17.88 0.30 -19.10
CA LEU A 72 17.47 -0.98 -19.68
C LEU A 72 15.99 -1.03 -20.02
N ALA A 73 15.16 -0.26 -19.33
CA ALA A 73 13.74 -0.08 -19.61
C ALA A 73 12.94 -1.40 -19.74
N GLY A 74 13.32 -2.45 -19.01
CA GLY A 74 12.68 -3.78 -19.07
C GLY A 74 13.19 -4.67 -20.18
N GLU A 75 14.33 -4.33 -20.84
CA GLU A 75 14.90 -5.11 -21.95
C GLU A 75 16.36 -5.50 -21.67
N TRP A 76 16.74 -6.73 -22.04
CA TRP A 76 18.10 -7.21 -21.97
C TRP A 76 18.47 -8.03 -23.21
N LYS A 77 19.55 -7.64 -23.91
CA LYS A 77 20.06 -8.30 -25.12
C LYS A 77 18.95 -8.58 -26.16
N GLY A 78 18.10 -7.58 -26.41
CA GLY A 78 17.02 -7.65 -27.40
C GLY A 78 15.81 -8.49 -26.99
N LYS A 79 15.72 -8.90 -25.71
CA LYS A 79 14.57 -9.61 -25.17
C LYS A 79 13.87 -8.75 -24.10
N THR A 80 12.56 -8.58 -24.24
CA THR A 80 11.72 -7.93 -23.24
C THR A 80 11.37 -8.89 -22.10
N TYR A 81 11.47 -8.40 -20.87
CA TYR A 81 11.11 -9.10 -19.64
C TYR A 81 10.01 -8.34 -18.96
N TYR A 82 8.79 -8.86 -19.02
CA TYR A 82 7.62 -8.26 -18.40
C TYR A 82 7.66 -8.43 -16.87
N GLY A 83 7.40 -7.35 -16.16
CA GLY A 83 7.41 -7.29 -14.69
C GLY A 83 7.89 -5.92 -14.20
N ILE A 84 8.47 -5.88 -13.00
CA ILE A 84 9.02 -4.64 -12.45
C ILE A 84 10.46 -4.42 -12.94
N GLY A 85 10.70 -3.27 -13.58
CA GLY A 85 11.94 -2.99 -14.32
C GLY A 85 13.20 -2.96 -13.45
N GLU A 86 13.11 -2.48 -12.22
CA GLU A 86 14.21 -2.40 -11.25
C GLU A 86 14.71 -3.77 -10.78
N TRP A 87 13.93 -4.84 -11.02
CA TRP A 87 14.35 -6.21 -10.76
C TRP A 87 14.92 -6.94 -11.97
N LEU A 88 15.12 -6.27 -13.10
CA LEU A 88 15.55 -6.88 -14.35
C LEU A 88 16.83 -7.72 -14.20
N MET A 89 17.80 -7.26 -13.39
CA MET A 89 19.02 -8.00 -13.10
C MET A 89 18.78 -9.32 -12.35
N ASN A 90 17.70 -9.42 -11.57
CA ASN A 90 17.44 -10.54 -10.67
C ASN A 90 17.29 -11.89 -11.41
N PRO A 91 17.70 -13.02 -10.80
CA PRO A 91 17.52 -14.36 -11.36
C PRO A 91 16.08 -14.75 -11.73
N ARG A 92 15.07 -14.09 -11.12
CA ARG A 92 13.65 -14.29 -11.46
C ARG A 92 13.23 -13.64 -12.78
N MET A 93 14.08 -12.76 -13.34
CA MET A 93 13.84 -12.06 -14.60
C MET A 93 14.94 -12.37 -15.62
N ALA A 94 15.81 -11.43 -15.94
CA ALA A 94 16.84 -11.62 -16.96
C ALA A 94 18.09 -12.36 -16.47
N ASN A 95 18.27 -12.49 -15.14
CA ASN A 95 19.43 -13.13 -14.52
C ASN A 95 20.75 -12.59 -15.07
N ILE A 96 20.92 -11.26 -15.03
CA ILE A 96 22.10 -10.59 -15.60
C ILE A 96 23.29 -10.79 -14.65
N PRO A 97 24.41 -11.33 -15.13
CA PRO A 97 25.61 -11.44 -14.33
C PRO A 97 26.10 -10.07 -13.83
N PRO A 98 26.58 -9.93 -12.58
CA PRO A 98 27.04 -8.65 -12.03
C PRO A 98 27.99 -7.88 -12.93
N LYS A 99 29.00 -8.55 -13.52
CA LYS A 99 29.97 -7.91 -14.43
C LYS A 99 29.30 -7.36 -15.70
N ASP A 100 28.35 -8.09 -16.28
CA ASP A 100 27.60 -7.62 -17.46
C ASP A 100 26.71 -6.43 -17.12
N TYR A 101 26.10 -6.44 -15.91
CA TYR A 101 25.25 -5.33 -15.45
C TYR A 101 26.06 -4.06 -15.19
N MET A 102 27.24 -4.18 -14.59
CA MET A 102 28.11 -3.03 -14.34
C MET A 102 28.54 -2.33 -15.64
N GLU A 103 28.66 -3.07 -16.76
CA GLU A 103 28.96 -2.46 -18.08
C GLU A 103 27.86 -1.50 -18.56
N VAL A 104 26.61 -1.68 -18.12
CA VAL A 104 25.49 -0.79 -18.48
C VAL A 104 25.75 0.66 -18.07
N ALA A 105 26.52 0.88 -17.00
CA ALA A 105 26.88 2.22 -16.51
C ALA A 105 27.63 3.03 -17.58
N LYS A 106 28.42 2.40 -18.46
CA LYS A 106 29.18 3.10 -19.51
C LYS A 106 28.29 3.80 -20.54
N ASP A 107 27.06 3.33 -20.72
CA ASP A 107 26.09 3.90 -21.64
C ASP A 107 25.00 4.76 -20.94
N PHE A 108 25.01 4.81 -19.60
CA PHE A 108 24.04 5.57 -18.83
C PHE A 108 24.40 7.07 -18.79
N ASN A 109 23.70 7.84 -19.60
CA ASN A 109 23.94 9.28 -19.73
C ASN A 109 22.61 10.05 -19.75
N PRO A 110 21.97 10.29 -18.59
CA PRO A 110 20.67 10.93 -18.50
C PRO A 110 20.74 12.45 -18.74
N LYS A 111 21.04 12.85 -19.98
CA LYS A 111 21.27 14.26 -20.38
C LYS A 111 20.08 15.19 -20.13
N ASN A 112 18.87 14.62 -20.09
CA ASN A 112 17.64 15.40 -19.95
C ASN A 112 17.18 15.50 -18.50
N PHE A 113 17.95 14.95 -17.55
CA PHE A 113 17.67 15.09 -16.14
C PHE A 113 17.65 16.55 -15.71
N ASP A 114 16.54 16.97 -15.12
CA ASP A 114 16.32 18.34 -14.64
C ASP A 114 15.67 18.28 -13.25
N ALA A 115 16.49 18.43 -12.22
CA ALA A 115 16.07 18.37 -10.83
C ALA A 115 14.98 19.40 -10.49
N LYS A 116 15.06 20.60 -11.08
CA LYS A 116 14.05 21.65 -10.83
C LYS A 116 12.69 21.29 -11.41
N LYS A 117 12.64 20.68 -12.60
CA LYS A 117 11.38 20.22 -13.20
C LYS A 117 10.76 19.09 -12.38
N ILE A 118 11.56 18.16 -11.83
CA ILE A 118 11.07 17.08 -10.98
C ILE A 118 10.50 17.64 -9.69
N ALA A 119 11.25 18.50 -9.01
CA ALA A 119 10.78 19.12 -7.76
C ALA A 119 9.53 20.01 -7.99
N GLN A 120 9.49 20.74 -9.12
CA GLN A 120 8.32 21.55 -9.48
C GLN A 120 7.10 20.66 -9.77
N LEU A 121 7.27 19.51 -10.44
CA LEU A 121 6.18 18.56 -10.68
C LEU A 121 5.61 18.03 -9.36
N ALA A 122 6.47 17.69 -8.39
CA ALA A 122 6.01 17.26 -7.07
C ALA A 122 5.16 18.35 -6.38
N LYS A 123 5.64 19.60 -6.43
CA LYS A 123 4.91 20.76 -5.90
C LYS A 123 3.58 21.00 -6.61
N ASP A 124 3.57 20.94 -7.95
CA ASP A 124 2.38 21.10 -8.79
C ASP A 124 1.36 19.98 -8.52
N ALA A 125 1.83 18.77 -8.24
CA ALA A 125 1.00 17.62 -7.85
C ALA A 125 0.43 17.73 -6.42
N GLY A 126 0.84 18.73 -5.64
CA GLY A 126 0.42 18.90 -4.24
C GLY A 126 1.22 18.06 -3.24
N MET A 127 2.32 17.42 -3.66
CA MET A 127 3.18 16.64 -2.79
C MET A 127 4.05 17.58 -1.93
N LYS A 128 4.40 17.13 -0.74
CA LYS A 128 5.16 17.94 0.24
C LYS A 128 6.59 17.48 0.45
N TYR A 129 6.95 16.31 -0.05
CA TYR A 129 8.30 15.77 0.04
C TYR A 129 8.58 14.82 -1.13
N ILE A 130 9.88 14.56 -1.36
CA ILE A 130 10.38 13.59 -2.35
C ILE A 130 11.29 12.60 -1.65
N ILE A 131 11.10 11.30 -1.90
CA ILE A 131 12.03 10.22 -1.56
C ILE A 131 12.53 9.60 -2.86
N ILE A 132 13.85 9.47 -3.04
CA ILE A 132 14.44 8.93 -4.28
C ILE A 132 15.41 7.79 -4.00
N THR A 133 15.47 6.81 -4.90
CA THR A 133 16.44 5.71 -4.82
C THR A 133 17.87 6.23 -4.95
N SER A 134 18.59 6.28 -3.83
CA SER A 134 20.04 6.55 -3.83
C SER A 134 20.85 5.31 -4.21
N LYS A 135 20.45 4.12 -3.74
CA LYS A 135 20.95 2.81 -4.16
C LYS A 135 19.82 1.78 -4.02
N HIS A 136 19.42 1.15 -5.12
CA HIS A 136 18.48 0.04 -5.12
C HIS A 136 19.22 -1.31 -5.00
N HIS A 137 18.52 -2.43 -5.11
CA HIS A 137 19.05 -3.79 -4.92
C HIS A 137 20.17 -4.16 -5.89
N GLU A 138 20.26 -3.55 -7.07
CA GLU A 138 21.31 -3.80 -8.06
C GLU A 138 22.68 -3.25 -7.65
N GLY A 139 22.72 -2.39 -6.62
CA GLY A 139 23.95 -1.94 -6.00
C GLY A 139 24.62 -0.72 -6.63
N PHE A 140 23.99 -0.10 -7.65
CA PHE A 140 24.49 1.12 -8.26
C PHE A 140 24.13 2.36 -7.41
N ALA A 141 25.13 3.17 -7.06
CA ALA A 141 24.90 4.41 -6.34
C ALA A 141 24.56 5.54 -7.32
N MET A 142 23.37 6.13 -7.18
CA MET A 142 22.91 7.28 -7.96
C MET A 142 23.45 8.62 -7.44
N PHE A 143 24.50 8.60 -6.63
CA PHE A 143 25.15 9.75 -6.00
C PHE A 143 26.67 9.57 -6.04
N ASP A 144 27.40 10.66 -5.75
CA ASP A 144 28.85 10.67 -5.64
C ASP A 144 29.30 9.93 -4.37
N SER A 145 29.79 8.69 -4.54
CA SER A 145 30.14 7.79 -3.43
C SER A 145 31.62 7.47 -3.42
N GLU A 146 32.32 7.85 -2.36
CA GLU A 146 33.72 7.45 -2.13
C GLU A 146 33.85 5.96 -1.75
N ALA A 147 32.77 5.37 -1.19
CA ALA A 147 32.75 3.99 -0.74
C ALA A 147 32.68 2.97 -1.89
N SER A 148 32.32 3.39 -3.10
CA SER A 148 32.24 2.48 -4.26
C SER A 148 32.41 3.23 -5.58
N PRO A 149 33.29 2.78 -6.48
CA PRO A 149 33.43 3.36 -7.82
C PRO A 149 32.24 3.03 -8.74
N PHE A 150 31.35 2.12 -8.31
CA PHE A 150 30.13 1.79 -9.05
C PHE A 150 29.02 2.80 -8.69
N ASN A 151 29.25 4.05 -9.10
CA ASN A 151 28.37 5.18 -8.88
C ASN A 151 28.20 6.02 -10.16
N ILE A 152 27.22 6.91 -10.16
CA ILE A 152 26.82 7.69 -11.33
C ILE A 152 27.88 8.71 -11.78
N VAL A 153 28.73 9.17 -10.87
CA VAL A 153 29.78 10.16 -11.16
C VAL A 153 30.98 9.49 -11.82
N ASP A 154 31.47 8.39 -11.22
CA ASP A 154 32.70 7.73 -11.65
C ASP A 154 32.49 6.73 -12.80
N ALA A 155 31.38 5.98 -12.79
CA ALA A 155 31.15 4.88 -13.70
C ALA A 155 30.42 5.27 -14.99
N THR A 156 29.89 6.52 -15.09
CA THR A 156 29.05 6.92 -16.22
C THR A 156 29.58 8.16 -16.94
N PRO A 157 29.26 8.33 -18.25
CA PRO A 157 29.59 9.57 -18.95
C PRO A 157 28.75 10.78 -18.49
N PHE A 158 27.75 10.62 -17.65
CA PHE A 158 26.98 11.69 -17.05
C PHE A 158 27.81 12.53 -16.08
N ALA A 159 28.65 11.88 -15.27
CA ALA A 159 29.65 12.50 -14.38
C ALA A 159 29.13 13.68 -13.53
N ARG A 160 27.84 13.59 -13.09
CA ARG A 160 27.18 14.56 -12.22
C ARG A 160 26.48 13.82 -11.09
N ASP A 161 26.26 14.51 -9.97
CA ASP A 161 25.50 14.00 -8.83
C ASP A 161 24.04 14.51 -8.88
N PRO A 162 23.08 13.72 -9.40
CA PRO A 162 21.69 14.13 -9.50
C PRO A 162 21.01 14.24 -8.13
N MET A 163 21.50 13.52 -7.11
CA MET A 163 20.94 13.59 -5.76
C MET A 163 21.23 14.95 -5.13
N LYS A 164 22.42 15.49 -5.35
CA LYS A 164 22.81 16.82 -4.88
C LYS A 164 21.98 17.92 -5.55
N GLU A 165 21.73 17.76 -6.85
CA GLU A 165 20.91 18.70 -7.62
C GLU A 165 19.43 18.64 -7.16
N LEU A 166 18.90 17.44 -6.92
CA LEU A 166 17.51 17.26 -6.51
C LEU A 166 17.28 17.73 -5.06
N ALA A 167 18.19 17.39 -4.13
CA ALA A 167 18.13 17.88 -2.75
C ALA A 167 18.08 19.41 -2.72
N LYS A 168 18.96 20.07 -3.48
CA LYS A 168 18.93 21.54 -3.59
C LYS A 168 17.61 22.05 -4.17
N ALA A 169 17.09 21.43 -5.22
CA ALA A 169 15.84 21.85 -5.85
C ALA A 169 14.64 21.70 -4.89
N CYS A 170 14.62 20.63 -4.07
CA CYS A 170 13.61 20.46 -3.02
C CYS A 170 13.69 21.55 -1.96
N HIS A 171 14.89 21.83 -1.43
CA HIS A 171 15.09 22.90 -0.45
C HIS A 171 14.72 24.29 -1.00
N ASP A 172 15.05 24.58 -2.28
CA ASP A 172 14.70 25.84 -2.94
C ASP A 172 13.16 26.03 -3.09
N LEU A 173 12.39 24.93 -3.03
CA LEU A 173 10.92 24.92 -3.17
C LEU A 173 10.15 24.62 -1.86
N ASP A 174 10.83 24.56 -0.72
CA ASP A 174 10.27 24.17 0.59
C ASP A 174 9.60 22.77 0.55
N LEU A 175 10.19 21.83 -0.19
CA LEU A 175 9.82 20.43 -0.18
C LEU A 175 10.76 19.66 0.75
N GLY A 176 10.20 18.73 1.54
CA GLY A 176 11.00 17.75 2.25
C GLY A 176 11.75 16.85 1.26
N PHE A 177 12.90 16.34 1.70
CA PHE A 177 13.74 15.48 0.89
C PHE A 177 14.21 14.25 1.65
N GLY A 178 14.30 13.11 0.97
CA GLY A 178 14.77 11.88 1.56
C GLY A 178 15.32 10.89 0.55
N PHE A 179 15.99 9.88 1.09
CA PHE A 179 16.61 8.82 0.32
C PHE A 179 15.95 7.46 0.59
N TYR A 180 15.72 6.70 -0.47
CA TYR A 180 15.61 5.25 -0.39
C TYR A 180 17.01 4.65 -0.45
N TYR A 181 17.27 3.65 0.39
CA TYR A 181 18.52 2.89 0.38
C TYR A 181 18.29 1.40 0.68
N SER A 182 18.70 0.53 -0.24
CA SER A 182 18.70 -0.92 -0.02
C SER A 182 19.91 -1.35 0.79
N HIS A 183 19.72 -1.58 2.09
CA HIS A 183 20.84 -1.85 3.01
C HIS A 183 21.24 -3.32 3.08
N ASN A 184 20.31 -4.27 2.89
CA ASN A 184 20.57 -5.70 2.95
C ASN A 184 20.91 -6.29 1.58
N GLN A 185 20.18 -5.89 0.53
CA GLN A 185 20.38 -6.39 -0.82
C GLN A 185 21.36 -5.51 -1.62
N ASP A 186 22.32 -6.16 -2.29
CA ASP A 186 23.19 -5.55 -3.29
C ASP A 186 23.71 -6.65 -4.21
N TRP A 187 23.08 -6.77 -5.39
CA TRP A 187 23.32 -7.90 -6.29
C TRP A 187 24.67 -7.83 -7.03
N THR A 188 25.37 -6.70 -6.97
CA THR A 188 26.71 -6.52 -7.55
C THR A 188 27.84 -6.62 -6.53
N SER A 189 27.54 -6.46 -5.25
CA SER A 189 28.57 -6.42 -4.20
C SER A 189 28.81 -7.79 -3.56
N PRO A 190 30.06 -8.26 -3.49
CA PRO A 190 30.40 -9.49 -2.78
C PRO A 190 29.97 -9.46 -1.31
N GLY A 191 29.38 -10.56 -0.84
CA GLY A 191 28.92 -10.72 0.55
C GLY A 191 27.52 -10.17 0.84
N ALA A 192 27.00 -9.25 0.05
CA ALA A 192 25.65 -8.74 0.20
C ALA A 192 24.58 -9.79 -0.13
N LYS A 193 23.35 -9.60 0.36
CA LYS A 193 22.24 -10.47 0.00
C LYS A 193 21.94 -10.40 -1.50
N GLY A 194 22.03 -11.56 -2.16
CA GLY A 194 21.84 -11.69 -3.61
C GLY A 194 23.07 -11.35 -4.45
N GLY A 195 24.15 -10.87 -3.84
CA GLY A 195 25.42 -10.61 -4.48
C GLY A 195 26.34 -11.84 -4.60
N PRO A 196 27.53 -11.66 -5.20
CA PRO A 196 28.54 -12.72 -5.28
C PRO A 196 29.00 -13.22 -3.90
N THR A 197 29.32 -14.51 -3.81
CA THR A 197 29.84 -15.12 -2.56
C THR A 197 31.34 -14.95 -2.39
N THR A 198 32.04 -14.49 -3.43
CA THR A 198 33.49 -14.24 -3.44
C THR A 198 33.78 -12.88 -4.03
N ASN A 199 34.87 -12.25 -3.55
CA ASN A 199 35.42 -11.04 -4.16
C ASN A 199 36.17 -11.33 -5.47
N ASP A 200 36.72 -10.30 -6.13
CA ASP A 200 37.44 -10.45 -7.39
C ASP A 200 38.73 -11.26 -7.27
N ASN A 201 39.30 -11.42 -6.08
CA ASN A 201 40.45 -12.26 -5.79
C ASN A 201 40.09 -13.74 -5.59
N GLY A 202 38.77 -14.08 -5.60
CA GLY A 202 38.26 -15.42 -5.31
C GLY A 202 38.18 -15.77 -3.82
N GLU A 203 38.34 -14.79 -2.93
CA GLU A 203 38.20 -14.96 -1.49
C GLU A 203 36.74 -14.90 -1.08
N ALA A 204 36.34 -15.68 -0.09
CA ALA A 204 34.97 -15.69 0.44
C ALA A 204 34.63 -14.30 1.03
N ALA A 205 33.50 -13.73 0.58
CA ALA A 205 32.99 -12.49 1.09
C ALA A 205 31.88 -12.74 2.13
N THR A 206 31.80 -11.91 3.15
CA THR A 206 30.79 -11.98 4.21
C THR A 206 29.85 -10.77 4.15
N PHE A 207 28.67 -10.90 4.78
CA PHE A 207 27.78 -9.75 4.89
C PHE A 207 28.41 -8.60 5.67
N GLU A 208 29.17 -8.90 6.70
CA GLU A 208 29.90 -7.91 7.50
C GLU A 208 30.93 -7.15 6.66
N SER A 209 31.67 -7.81 5.73
CA SER A 209 32.59 -7.10 4.83
C SER A 209 31.84 -6.12 3.95
N TYR A 210 30.76 -6.52 3.29
CA TYR A 210 29.89 -5.63 2.52
C TYR A 210 29.36 -4.48 3.37
N PHE A 211 28.88 -4.79 4.58
CA PHE A 211 28.27 -3.81 5.47
C PHE A 211 29.24 -2.69 5.85
N TYR A 212 30.45 -3.04 6.30
CA TYR A 212 31.41 -2.05 6.77
C TYR A 212 32.21 -1.38 5.65
N GLU A 213 32.40 -2.03 4.50
CA GLU A 213 33.16 -1.48 3.39
C GLU A 213 32.33 -0.63 2.43
N LYS A 214 31.02 -0.90 2.29
CA LYS A 214 30.14 -0.19 1.36
C LYS A 214 28.86 0.34 2.01
N CYS A 215 28.06 -0.53 2.63
CA CYS A 215 26.69 -0.17 3.06
C CYS A 215 26.68 0.97 4.08
N LEU A 216 27.36 0.80 5.21
CA LEU A 216 27.40 1.79 6.29
C LEU A 216 28.14 3.10 5.88
N PRO A 217 29.28 3.05 5.15
CA PRO A 217 29.87 4.25 4.56
C PRO A 217 28.92 5.02 3.65
N GLN A 218 28.25 4.37 2.73
CA GLN A 218 27.27 5.02 1.83
C GLN A 218 26.09 5.65 2.59
N ILE A 219 25.61 5.00 3.65
CA ILE A 219 24.58 5.59 4.53
C ILE A 219 25.12 6.87 5.21
N LYS A 220 26.38 6.88 5.65
CA LYS A 220 27.02 8.09 6.18
C LYS A 220 27.13 9.19 5.13
N GLU A 221 27.52 8.85 3.90
CA GLU A 221 27.62 9.80 2.78
C GLU A 221 26.27 10.47 2.50
N ILE A 222 25.18 9.71 2.33
CA ILE A 222 23.84 10.27 2.06
C ILE A 222 23.31 11.09 3.23
N CYS A 223 23.66 10.76 4.46
CA CYS A 223 23.28 11.53 5.65
C CYS A 223 24.15 12.77 5.89
N SER A 224 25.33 12.91 5.25
CA SER A 224 26.27 14.01 5.52
C SER A 224 26.34 15.03 4.39
N ASN A 225 26.16 14.62 3.12
CA ASN A 225 26.60 15.42 1.97
C ASN A 225 25.48 16.22 1.27
N TYR A 226 24.20 16.07 1.70
CA TYR A 226 23.03 16.57 0.97
C TYR A 226 22.18 17.58 1.76
N GLY A 227 22.70 18.10 2.86
CA GLY A 227 22.00 19.04 3.75
C GLY A 227 21.04 18.33 4.69
N ALA A 228 19.95 19.01 5.04
CA ALA A 228 18.92 18.43 5.89
C ALA A 228 18.12 17.37 5.11
N ILE A 229 17.90 16.22 5.75
CA ILE A 229 17.12 15.11 5.21
C ILE A 229 15.94 14.86 6.13
N ASP A 230 14.75 14.75 5.55
CA ASP A 230 13.52 14.49 6.29
C ASP A 230 13.20 12.98 6.40
N PHE A 231 13.68 12.16 5.43
CA PHE A 231 13.37 10.73 5.37
C PHE A 231 14.56 9.88 4.97
N VAL A 232 14.73 8.74 5.64
CA VAL A 232 15.55 7.63 5.14
C VAL A 232 14.67 6.37 5.04
N TRP A 233 14.41 5.97 3.81
CA TRP A 233 13.55 4.85 3.48
C TRP A 233 14.39 3.61 3.16
N PHE A 234 14.44 2.67 4.08
CA PHE A 234 15.12 1.39 3.90
C PHE A 234 14.18 0.36 3.27
N ASP A 235 14.77 -0.68 2.67
CA ASP A 235 13.94 -1.73 2.05
C ASP A 235 14.50 -3.13 2.33
N THR A 236 13.57 -4.09 2.45
CA THR A 236 13.84 -5.53 2.56
C THR A 236 14.97 -5.88 3.54
N PRO A 237 14.84 -5.60 4.84
CA PRO A 237 15.87 -5.88 5.85
C PRO A 237 16.22 -7.38 5.91
N GLY A 238 15.27 -8.26 5.54
CA GLY A 238 15.45 -9.69 5.52
C GLY A 238 15.92 -10.21 6.89
N ASN A 239 17.01 -10.97 6.88
CA ASN A 239 17.62 -11.54 8.07
C ASN A 239 18.88 -10.80 8.54
N MET A 240 18.95 -9.48 8.32
CA MET A 240 20.05 -8.68 8.90
C MET A 240 20.08 -8.83 10.42
N LYS A 241 21.31 -8.94 10.96
CA LYS A 241 21.50 -9.00 12.41
C LYS A 241 21.05 -7.69 13.06
N LYS A 242 20.38 -7.82 14.21
CA LYS A 242 19.85 -6.68 14.97
C LYS A 242 20.91 -5.64 15.30
N GLU A 243 22.14 -6.09 15.62
CA GLU A 243 23.27 -5.23 15.95
C GLU A 243 23.65 -4.32 14.77
N LEU A 244 23.66 -4.86 13.54
CA LEU A 244 23.98 -4.08 12.33
C LEU A 244 22.86 -3.08 12.00
N VAL A 245 21.60 -3.47 12.15
CA VAL A 245 20.47 -2.54 11.99
C VAL A 245 20.54 -1.42 13.03
N LYS A 246 20.92 -1.74 14.27
CA LYS A 246 21.12 -0.74 15.31
C LYS A 246 22.20 0.27 14.96
N GLU A 247 23.35 -0.18 14.42
CA GLU A 247 24.41 0.73 13.94
C GLU A 247 23.92 1.66 12.83
N VAL A 248 23.13 1.15 11.88
CA VAL A 248 22.50 1.98 10.84
C VAL A 248 21.61 3.06 11.45
N VAL A 249 20.73 2.68 12.39
CA VAL A 249 19.82 3.60 13.06
C VAL A 249 20.58 4.66 13.85
N GLU A 250 21.61 4.27 14.60
CA GLU A 250 22.46 5.19 15.38
C GLU A 250 23.13 6.20 14.46
N VAL A 251 23.73 5.75 13.35
CA VAL A 251 24.38 6.66 12.37
C VAL A 251 23.37 7.66 11.80
N VAL A 252 22.18 7.23 11.41
CA VAL A 252 21.17 8.14 10.89
C VAL A 252 20.72 9.13 11.97
N ARG A 253 20.49 8.68 13.21
CA ARG A 253 20.07 9.56 14.32
C ARG A 253 21.13 10.59 14.67
N ASP A 254 22.41 10.21 14.64
CA ASP A 254 23.50 11.12 14.96
C ASP A 254 23.70 12.20 13.88
N LEU A 255 23.61 11.82 12.60
CA LEU A 255 23.85 12.73 11.48
C LEU A 255 22.61 13.52 11.08
N GLN A 256 21.42 12.92 11.18
CA GLN A 256 20.13 13.50 10.80
C GLN A 256 19.08 13.24 11.89
N PRO A 257 19.14 13.92 13.04
CA PRO A 257 18.27 13.67 14.19
C PRO A 257 16.79 13.92 13.88
N ASN A 258 16.50 14.75 12.88
CA ASN A 258 15.13 15.07 12.44
C ASN A 258 14.61 14.16 11.31
N ALA A 259 15.42 13.26 10.78
CA ALA A 259 14.97 12.34 9.75
C ALA A 259 14.05 11.26 10.32
N MET A 260 12.96 10.96 9.59
CA MET A 260 12.06 9.85 9.84
C MET A 260 12.59 8.57 9.16
N LEU A 261 12.58 7.45 9.89
CA LEU A 261 12.96 6.14 9.34
C LEU A 261 11.72 5.28 9.16
N CYS A 262 11.56 4.65 7.99
CA CYS A 262 10.50 3.68 7.79
C CYS A 262 10.78 2.36 8.52
N SER A 263 9.72 1.59 8.85
CA SER A 263 9.82 0.30 9.56
C SER A 263 10.64 -0.75 8.81
N ARG A 264 10.82 -0.61 7.49
CA ARG A 264 11.62 -1.54 6.67
C ARG A 264 13.14 -1.43 6.95
N VAL A 265 13.57 -0.58 7.88
CA VAL A 265 14.92 -0.68 8.45
C VAL A 265 15.12 -1.99 9.18
N GLY A 266 14.06 -2.55 9.75
CA GLY A 266 14.00 -3.85 10.42
C GLY A 266 13.99 -3.77 11.96
N HIS A 267 13.67 -4.89 12.58
CA HIS A 267 13.68 -5.10 14.04
C HIS A 267 12.83 -4.10 14.84
N GLY A 268 11.77 -3.51 14.23
CA GLY A 268 10.92 -2.52 14.89
C GLY A 268 11.66 -1.23 15.29
N MET A 269 12.71 -0.84 14.55
CA MET A 269 13.52 0.35 14.84
C MET A 269 13.16 1.58 14.01
N GLY A 270 12.12 1.48 13.17
CA GLY A 270 11.58 2.62 12.41
C GLY A 270 10.73 3.57 13.25
N ASP A 271 10.41 4.72 12.70
CA ASP A 271 9.55 5.74 13.30
C ASP A 271 8.09 5.60 12.86
N TYR A 272 7.85 5.03 11.68
CA TYR A 272 6.53 4.82 11.11
C TYR A 272 6.46 3.51 10.34
N SER A 273 5.26 2.93 10.26
CA SER A 273 5.05 1.67 9.54
C SER A 273 4.90 1.90 8.04
N SER A 274 5.69 1.21 7.22
CA SER A 274 5.44 1.09 5.79
C SER A 274 4.66 -0.19 5.52
N LYS A 275 3.45 -0.06 4.96
CA LYS A 275 2.59 -1.20 4.64
C LYS A 275 3.08 -1.96 3.41
N GLY A 276 2.37 -3.03 3.06
CA GLY A 276 2.61 -3.76 1.82
C GLY A 276 2.49 -2.86 0.60
N ASP A 277 3.28 -3.15 -0.42
CA ASP A 277 3.29 -2.37 -1.65
C ASP A 277 1.89 -2.32 -2.26
N MET A 278 1.41 -1.10 -2.57
CA MET A 278 0.09 -0.82 -3.14
C MET A 278 -1.10 -1.23 -2.23
N GLU A 279 -0.88 -1.43 -0.94
CA GLU A 279 -1.91 -1.84 0.00
C GLU A 279 -2.52 -0.63 0.72
N VAL A 280 -3.85 -0.46 0.62
CA VAL A 280 -4.62 0.44 1.48
C VAL A 280 -5.44 -0.41 2.43
N PRO A 281 -5.27 -0.28 3.75
CA PRO A 281 -6.00 -1.06 4.75
C PRO A 281 -7.52 -0.86 4.64
N VAL A 282 -8.29 -1.88 5.00
CA VAL A 282 -9.76 -1.81 5.04
C VAL A 282 -10.22 -0.97 6.24
N ARG A 283 -9.54 -1.12 7.39
CA ARG A 283 -9.83 -0.41 8.64
C ARG A 283 -8.84 0.72 8.89
N ASN A 284 -9.28 1.70 9.69
CA ASN A 284 -8.35 2.68 10.26
C ASN A 284 -7.22 1.98 10.99
N MET A 285 -6.03 2.57 10.90
CA MET A 285 -4.85 2.09 11.59
C MET A 285 -4.37 3.09 12.61
N GLU A 286 -3.84 2.58 13.71
CA GLU A 286 -3.20 3.39 14.74
C GLU A 286 -1.73 3.66 14.37
N GLY A 287 -1.18 4.75 14.91
CA GLY A 287 0.21 5.15 14.70
C GLY A 287 0.44 5.86 13.37
N LEU A 288 1.68 6.23 13.13
CA LEU A 288 2.10 6.79 11.84
C LEU A 288 2.38 5.64 10.86
N TRP A 289 1.78 5.70 9.69
CA TRP A 289 1.97 4.69 8.66
C TRP A 289 1.84 5.27 7.26
N GLU A 290 2.44 4.59 6.31
CA GLU A 290 2.31 4.92 4.89
C GLU A 290 1.94 3.71 4.04
N THR A 291 1.33 3.96 2.89
CA THR A 291 1.33 3.04 1.77
C THR A 291 2.11 3.65 0.61
N CYS A 292 3.03 2.86 0.06
CA CYS A 292 3.69 3.20 -1.19
C CYS A 292 2.93 2.58 -2.37
N ASP A 293 2.76 3.35 -3.43
CA ASP A 293 2.04 2.93 -4.65
C ASP A 293 2.75 3.49 -5.88
N THR A 294 2.52 2.92 -7.04
CA THR A 294 3.17 3.35 -8.27
C THR A 294 2.19 3.94 -9.27
N ASN A 295 2.69 4.85 -10.10
CA ASN A 295 1.94 5.53 -11.14
C ASN A 295 1.38 4.57 -12.21
N ASN A 296 2.09 3.48 -12.46
CA ASN A 296 1.77 2.41 -13.41
C ASN A 296 1.94 1.03 -12.75
N ASP A 297 2.34 -0.02 -13.46
CA ASP A 297 2.51 -1.37 -12.91
C ASP A 297 3.94 -1.62 -12.37
N SER A 298 4.96 -0.90 -12.85
CA SER A 298 6.36 -1.01 -12.46
C SER A 298 6.80 0.16 -11.57
N TRP A 299 7.72 -0.07 -10.62
CA TRP A 299 8.32 1.02 -9.83
C TRP A 299 9.24 1.86 -10.69
N SER A 300 10.10 1.25 -11.47
CA SER A 300 10.97 1.94 -12.43
C SER A 300 10.33 2.02 -13.82
N TYR A 301 10.96 2.80 -14.69
CA TYR A 301 10.55 2.90 -16.08
C TYR A 301 10.72 1.56 -16.81
N ALA A 302 9.66 1.13 -17.50
CA ALA A 302 9.68 0.05 -18.47
C ALA A 302 8.92 0.50 -19.73
N TRP A 303 9.51 0.35 -20.92
CA TRP A 303 8.96 0.92 -22.16
C TRP A 303 7.56 0.38 -22.51
N TYR A 304 7.23 -0.83 -22.08
CA TYR A 304 5.96 -1.50 -22.34
C TYR A 304 4.87 -1.14 -21.32
N ASP A 305 5.24 -0.52 -20.20
CA ASP A 305 4.32 -0.23 -19.11
C ASP A 305 3.63 1.12 -19.32
N ASN A 306 2.45 1.05 -19.93
CA ASN A 306 1.61 2.21 -20.23
C ASN A 306 0.30 2.23 -19.43
N ASN A 307 0.20 1.41 -18.38
CA ASN A 307 -1.01 1.28 -17.54
C ASN A 307 -1.03 2.34 -16.43
N PHE A 308 -0.99 3.61 -16.82
CA PHE A 308 -0.98 4.72 -15.87
C PHE A 308 -2.30 4.88 -15.12
N LYS A 309 -2.25 5.06 -13.81
CA LYS A 309 -3.40 5.42 -12.99
C LYS A 309 -3.92 6.79 -13.38
N SER A 310 -5.21 6.88 -13.68
CA SER A 310 -5.87 8.16 -13.98
C SER A 310 -5.88 9.10 -12.76
N PRO A 311 -6.05 10.41 -12.94
CA PRO A 311 -6.17 11.36 -11.82
C PRO A 311 -7.26 10.95 -10.82
N LYS A 312 -8.42 10.50 -11.29
CA LYS A 312 -9.48 9.95 -10.44
C LYS A 312 -8.95 8.82 -9.56
N LYS A 313 -8.22 7.86 -10.15
CA LYS A 313 -7.70 6.70 -9.40
C LYS A 313 -6.63 7.09 -8.38
N ILE A 314 -5.78 8.07 -8.70
CA ILE A 314 -4.78 8.61 -7.76
C ILE A 314 -5.49 9.27 -6.58
N ILE A 315 -6.49 10.14 -6.84
CA ILE A 315 -7.28 10.83 -5.81
C ILE A 315 -8.01 9.82 -4.92
N GLU A 316 -8.70 8.82 -5.49
CA GLU A 316 -9.38 7.77 -4.73
C GLU A 316 -8.42 7.08 -3.75
N ARG A 317 -7.23 6.68 -4.20
CA ARG A 317 -6.27 5.99 -3.35
C ARG A 317 -5.65 6.90 -2.30
N LEU A 318 -5.34 8.14 -2.65
CA LEU A 318 -4.84 9.16 -1.72
C LEU A 318 -5.86 9.40 -0.61
N VAL A 319 -7.11 9.72 -0.97
CA VAL A 319 -8.17 9.99 0.01
C VAL A 319 -8.47 8.74 0.86
N SER A 320 -8.51 7.55 0.25
CA SER A 320 -8.68 6.30 1.00
C SER A 320 -7.56 6.07 2.02
N THR A 321 -6.31 6.40 1.68
CA THR A 321 -5.18 6.29 2.59
C THR A 321 -5.33 7.26 3.77
N VAL A 322 -5.62 8.53 3.48
CA VAL A 322 -5.83 9.57 4.51
C VAL A 322 -7.03 9.22 5.40
N ALA A 323 -8.13 8.74 4.80
CA ALA A 323 -9.32 8.30 5.54
C ALA A 323 -9.06 7.09 6.46
N ARG A 324 -7.95 6.37 6.30
CA ARG A 324 -7.49 5.32 7.22
C ARG A 324 -6.43 5.81 8.21
N GLY A 325 -6.06 7.09 8.16
CA GLY A 325 -5.08 7.73 9.03
C GLY A 325 -3.64 7.57 8.55
N GLY A 326 -3.40 7.36 7.25
CA GLY A 326 -2.07 7.16 6.71
C GLY A 326 -1.64 8.18 5.67
N THR A 327 -0.37 8.09 5.30
CA THR A 327 0.29 8.92 4.30
C THR A 327 0.48 8.14 3.00
N TYR A 328 0.25 8.78 1.86
CA TYR A 328 0.36 8.18 0.54
C TYR A 328 1.67 8.59 -0.12
N LEU A 329 2.57 7.62 -0.33
CA LEU A 329 3.85 7.79 -1.01
C LEU A 329 3.72 7.26 -2.44
N PHE A 330 3.62 8.18 -3.43
CA PHE A 330 3.28 7.83 -4.80
C PHE A 330 4.49 7.88 -5.72
N ASN A 331 4.80 6.75 -6.34
CA ASN A 331 6.01 6.55 -7.13
C ASN A 331 5.86 6.93 -8.60
N ILE A 332 6.95 7.49 -9.12
CA ILE A 332 7.21 7.69 -10.55
C ILE A 332 8.53 7.02 -10.93
N GLY A 333 8.63 6.57 -12.18
CA GLY A 333 9.84 5.98 -12.76
C GLY A 333 10.39 6.84 -13.92
N PRO A 334 11.40 7.69 -13.71
CA PRO A 334 12.08 8.38 -14.83
C PRO A 334 12.76 7.38 -15.77
N ASN A 335 12.79 7.70 -17.07
CA ASN A 335 13.45 6.90 -18.09
C ASN A 335 14.98 7.00 -18.03
N GLY A 336 15.69 6.27 -18.89
CA GLY A 336 17.16 6.29 -18.98
C GLY A 336 17.76 7.64 -19.38
N GLN A 337 16.98 8.59 -19.87
CA GLN A 337 17.39 9.97 -20.15
C GLN A 337 17.14 10.92 -18.98
N GLY A 338 16.53 10.44 -17.88
CA GLY A 338 16.18 11.25 -16.72
C GLY A 338 14.84 11.99 -16.84
N GLU A 339 14.00 11.62 -17.79
CA GLU A 339 12.71 12.25 -18.04
C GLU A 339 11.56 11.44 -17.42
N ILE A 340 10.60 12.14 -16.83
CA ILE A 340 9.35 11.52 -16.37
C ILE A 340 8.42 11.35 -17.58
N PRO A 341 7.80 10.19 -17.80
CA PRO A 341 6.81 9.99 -18.85
C PRO A 341 5.71 11.05 -18.79
N GLU A 342 5.48 11.75 -19.91
CA GLU A 342 4.62 12.95 -19.95
C GLU A 342 3.19 12.68 -19.51
N ILE A 343 2.63 11.51 -19.84
CA ILE A 343 1.28 11.14 -19.41
C ILE A 343 1.18 11.03 -17.88
N GLY A 344 2.20 10.46 -17.24
CA GLY A 344 2.27 10.39 -15.77
C GLY A 344 2.40 11.79 -15.15
N ALA A 345 3.26 12.64 -15.73
CA ALA A 345 3.42 14.01 -15.28
C ALA A 345 2.12 14.84 -15.45
N GLN A 346 1.40 14.66 -16.55
CA GLN A 346 0.10 15.30 -16.77
C GLN A 346 -0.92 14.86 -15.71
N PHE A 347 -1.04 13.56 -15.46
CA PHE A 347 -2.00 13.04 -14.47
C PHE A 347 -1.69 13.53 -13.05
N LEU A 348 -0.42 13.70 -12.72
CA LEU A 348 -0.01 14.31 -11.46
C LEU A 348 -0.41 15.78 -11.35
N ARG A 349 -0.22 16.58 -12.41
CA ARG A 349 -0.67 17.98 -12.45
C ARG A 349 -2.21 18.08 -12.31
N GLU A 350 -2.97 17.21 -13.01
CA GLU A 350 -4.42 17.16 -12.87
C GLU A 350 -4.86 16.77 -11.45
N THR A 351 -4.15 15.84 -10.81
CA THR A 351 -4.36 15.49 -9.39
C THR A 351 -4.10 16.69 -8.50
N GLY A 352 -3.00 17.42 -8.75
CA GLY A 352 -2.65 18.62 -7.99
C GLY A 352 -3.67 19.74 -8.11
N LEU A 353 -4.28 19.94 -9.27
CA LEU A 353 -5.38 20.91 -9.44
C LEU A 353 -6.58 20.55 -8.55
N TRP A 354 -6.93 19.26 -8.45
CA TRP A 354 -7.99 18.81 -7.54
C TRP A 354 -7.61 19.06 -6.08
N ILE A 355 -6.37 18.75 -5.68
CA ILE A 355 -5.89 19.00 -4.31
C ILE A 355 -5.90 20.50 -3.99
N GLN A 356 -5.53 21.37 -4.94
CA GLN A 356 -5.61 22.83 -4.76
C GLN A 356 -7.05 23.32 -4.56
N SER A 357 -8.02 22.65 -5.18
CA SER A 357 -9.45 22.94 -4.98
C SER A 357 -9.98 22.45 -3.63
N TYR A 358 -9.41 21.36 -3.09
CA TYR A 358 -9.87 20.69 -1.87
C TYR A 358 -8.72 20.35 -0.90
N PRO A 359 -7.85 21.31 -0.54
CA PRO A 359 -6.65 21.02 0.27
C PRO A 359 -6.97 20.44 1.65
N GLN A 360 -8.09 20.82 2.23
CA GLN A 360 -8.58 20.36 3.54
C GLN A 360 -8.98 18.88 3.58
N VAL A 361 -9.19 18.26 2.44
CA VAL A 361 -9.46 16.81 2.35
C VAL A 361 -8.20 16.00 2.60
N ILE A 362 -7.03 16.59 2.33
CA ILE A 362 -5.72 15.92 2.34
C ILE A 362 -4.82 16.45 3.46
N TYR A 363 -4.53 17.77 3.48
CA TYR A 363 -3.54 18.32 4.41
C TYR A 363 -4.14 18.53 5.80
N ASP A 364 -3.39 18.15 6.84
CA ASP A 364 -3.84 18.15 8.23
C ASP A 364 -5.19 17.41 8.42
N ALA A 365 -5.48 16.48 7.50
CA ALA A 365 -6.71 15.70 7.54
C ALA A 365 -6.53 14.43 8.35
N GLY A 366 -7.52 14.07 9.13
CA GLY A 366 -7.56 12.88 9.96
C GLY A 366 -8.42 11.77 9.36
N SER A 367 -8.38 10.61 10.03
CA SER A 367 -9.09 9.40 9.63
C SER A 367 -10.61 9.51 9.74
N SER A 368 -11.28 8.59 9.03
CA SER A 368 -12.74 8.48 9.01
C SER A 368 -13.29 7.99 10.36
N PRO A 369 -14.32 8.63 10.92
CA PRO A 369 -15.02 8.11 12.09
C PRO A 369 -15.76 6.79 11.86
N TRP A 370 -16.01 6.43 10.59
CA TRP A 370 -16.60 5.13 10.24
C TRP A 370 -15.60 3.98 10.30
N GLY A 371 -14.31 4.28 10.35
CA GLY A 371 -13.25 3.27 10.46
C GLY A 371 -13.05 2.41 9.21
N THR A 372 -13.82 2.62 8.14
CA THR A 372 -13.74 1.90 6.86
C THR A 372 -14.34 2.74 5.73
N ALA A 373 -14.17 2.30 4.46
CA ALA A 373 -14.83 2.93 3.32
C ALA A 373 -16.35 2.76 3.38
N LEU A 374 -17.05 3.74 2.82
CA LEU A 374 -18.46 3.64 2.50
C LEU A 374 -18.64 3.21 1.04
N ALA A 375 -19.81 2.70 0.67
CA ALA A 375 -20.03 2.15 -0.67
C ALA A 375 -19.82 3.17 -1.81
N TRP A 376 -20.02 4.45 -1.54
CA TRP A 376 -19.87 5.53 -2.50
C TRP A 376 -18.51 6.26 -2.44
N GLY A 377 -17.70 6.05 -1.38
CA GLY A 377 -16.42 6.74 -1.22
C GLY A 377 -15.87 6.72 0.20
N ASP A 378 -15.14 7.75 0.55
CA ASP A 378 -14.47 7.88 1.84
C ASP A 378 -14.76 9.22 2.53
N VAL A 379 -14.50 9.26 3.84
CA VAL A 379 -14.66 10.45 4.68
C VAL A 379 -13.33 10.77 5.33
N THR A 380 -12.87 12.00 5.19
CA THR A 380 -11.74 12.56 5.96
C THR A 380 -12.23 13.64 6.91
N THR A 381 -11.42 13.99 7.92
CA THR A 381 -11.79 14.92 8.97
C THR A 381 -10.79 16.06 9.08
N GLN A 382 -11.29 17.29 9.36
CA GLN A 382 -10.43 18.40 9.76
C GLN A 382 -11.21 19.38 10.65
N GLY A 383 -10.70 19.66 11.84
CA GLY A 383 -11.37 20.54 12.79
C GLY A 383 -12.75 20.03 13.18
N THR A 384 -13.81 20.75 12.81
CA THR A 384 -15.22 20.37 13.03
C THR A 384 -15.90 19.90 11.73
N SER A 385 -15.16 19.75 10.64
CA SER A 385 -15.68 19.39 9.32
C SER A 385 -15.37 17.93 8.97
N LEU A 386 -16.37 17.27 8.39
CA LEU A 386 -16.27 15.98 7.71
C LEU A 386 -16.30 16.23 6.20
N PHE A 387 -15.37 15.66 5.45
CA PHE A 387 -15.31 15.77 4.01
C PHE A 387 -15.65 14.43 3.37
N LEU A 388 -16.83 14.35 2.76
CA LEU A 388 -17.32 13.17 2.05
C LEU A 388 -16.82 13.25 0.60
N THR A 389 -15.83 12.45 0.26
CA THR A 389 -15.32 12.35 -1.11
C THR A 389 -16.04 11.22 -1.83
N VAL A 390 -16.87 11.61 -2.81
CA VAL A 390 -17.80 10.71 -3.50
C VAL A 390 -17.17 10.17 -4.79
N TYR A 391 -16.71 8.93 -4.77
CA TYR A 391 -16.09 8.24 -5.94
C TYR A 391 -17.15 7.76 -6.94
N ASN A 392 -18.27 7.25 -6.39
CA ASN A 392 -19.39 6.73 -7.15
C ASN A 392 -20.60 7.66 -6.94
N TRP A 393 -20.76 8.64 -7.83
CA TRP A 393 -21.83 9.63 -7.73
C TRP A 393 -23.17 8.99 -8.00
N PRO A 394 -24.17 9.09 -7.08
CA PRO A 394 -25.50 8.51 -7.25
C PRO A 394 -26.31 9.21 -8.37
N GLU A 395 -26.85 8.43 -9.30
CA GLU A 395 -27.63 8.95 -10.43
C GLU A 395 -29.07 9.36 -10.07
N ASP A 396 -29.57 8.91 -8.91
CA ASP A 396 -30.90 9.23 -8.40
C ASP A 396 -30.95 10.55 -7.60
N GLY A 397 -29.80 11.24 -7.44
CA GLY A 397 -29.69 12.50 -6.71
C GLY A 397 -29.76 12.37 -5.19
N LEU A 398 -29.53 11.16 -4.65
CA LEU A 398 -29.55 10.89 -3.21
C LEU A 398 -28.24 10.25 -2.75
N LEU A 399 -27.56 10.88 -1.77
CA LEU A 399 -26.43 10.30 -1.10
C LEU A 399 -26.80 9.86 0.32
N TYR A 400 -26.54 8.62 0.64
CA TYR A 400 -26.91 8.01 1.91
C TYR A 400 -25.68 7.84 2.80
N LEU A 401 -25.69 8.46 4.00
CA LEU A 401 -24.64 8.34 5.00
C LEU A 401 -25.18 7.56 6.22
N PRO A 402 -24.65 6.36 6.53
CA PRO A 402 -25.16 5.54 7.62
C PRO A 402 -24.68 6.03 8.97
N GLY A 403 -25.51 5.90 9.98
CA GLY A 403 -25.15 5.86 11.40
C GLY A 403 -24.66 7.13 12.05
N LEU A 404 -24.61 8.28 11.39
CA LEU A 404 -24.19 9.55 12.01
C LEU A 404 -25.21 10.02 13.05
N GLN A 405 -24.83 10.01 14.34
CA GLN A 405 -25.67 10.45 15.46
C GLN A 405 -25.48 11.95 15.78
N THR A 406 -24.27 12.43 15.55
CA THR A 406 -23.95 13.84 15.80
C THR A 406 -24.75 14.74 14.87
N LYS A 407 -25.39 15.77 15.44
CA LYS A 407 -26.19 16.73 14.69
C LYS A 407 -25.34 17.53 13.72
N ILE A 408 -25.79 17.61 12.48
CA ILE A 408 -25.22 18.43 11.43
C ILE A 408 -25.64 19.89 11.62
N GLU A 409 -24.68 20.83 11.55
CA GLU A 409 -24.92 22.27 11.56
C GLU A 409 -25.10 22.83 10.13
N SER A 410 -24.27 22.34 9.19
CA SER A 410 -24.41 22.67 7.76
C SER A 410 -23.93 21.54 6.87
N ALA A 411 -24.47 21.46 5.66
CA ALA A 411 -24.01 20.55 4.61
C ALA A 411 -23.88 21.32 3.29
N ASN A 412 -22.71 21.23 2.67
CA ASN A 412 -22.38 21.99 1.47
C ASN A 412 -21.71 21.09 0.41
N LEU A 413 -22.16 21.21 -0.83
CA LEU A 413 -21.42 20.71 -1.98
C LEU A 413 -20.33 21.71 -2.30
N LEU A 414 -19.08 21.21 -2.40
CA LEU A 414 -17.92 22.04 -2.72
C LEU A 414 -17.66 22.06 -4.23
N ASP A 415 -17.33 23.23 -4.76
CA ASP A 415 -16.84 23.47 -6.12
C ASP A 415 -15.64 24.44 -6.00
N GLY A 416 -14.46 23.88 -5.72
CA GLY A 416 -13.30 24.66 -5.33
C GLY A 416 -13.56 25.52 -4.11
N ALA A 417 -13.44 26.84 -4.25
CA ALA A 417 -13.71 27.80 -3.20
C ALA A 417 -15.21 28.05 -2.96
N HIS A 418 -16.07 27.65 -3.87
CA HIS A 418 -17.52 27.85 -3.75
C HIS A 418 -18.16 26.75 -2.92
N LYS A 419 -19.13 27.14 -2.08
CA LYS A 419 -19.94 26.24 -1.28
C LYS A 419 -21.40 26.46 -1.62
N SER A 420 -22.09 25.39 -2.00
CA SER A 420 -23.52 25.38 -2.26
C SER A 420 -24.22 24.55 -1.18
N GLU A 421 -25.08 25.19 -0.40
CA GLU A 421 -25.84 24.47 0.62
C GLU A 421 -26.72 23.40 -0.02
N ILE A 422 -26.70 22.19 0.56
CA ILE A 422 -27.53 21.06 0.14
C ILE A 422 -28.52 20.68 1.22
N GLN A 423 -29.73 20.29 0.78
CA GLN A 423 -30.76 19.82 1.69
C GLN A 423 -30.44 18.41 2.18
N TYR A 424 -30.77 18.14 3.43
CA TYR A 424 -30.65 16.79 4.01
C TYR A 424 -31.78 16.50 4.99
N THR A 425 -31.98 15.21 5.25
CA THR A 425 -32.77 14.70 6.37
C THR A 425 -31.88 13.78 7.20
N GLN A 426 -31.96 13.88 8.51
CA GLN A 426 -31.17 13.08 9.44
C GLN A 426 -32.08 12.40 10.46
N ASN A 427 -31.88 11.10 10.65
CA ASN A 427 -32.46 10.32 11.76
C ASN A 427 -31.36 9.45 12.39
N ASP A 428 -31.70 8.66 13.40
CA ASP A 428 -30.73 7.83 14.16
C ASP A 428 -30.02 6.76 13.34
N GLN A 429 -30.45 6.49 12.12
CA GLN A 429 -29.90 5.43 11.27
C GLN A 429 -29.25 5.97 10.01
N TRP A 430 -29.80 7.02 9.42
CA TRP A 430 -29.35 7.53 8.13
C TRP A 430 -29.44 9.06 8.05
N THR A 431 -28.41 9.63 7.41
CA THR A 431 -28.51 10.97 6.84
C THR A 431 -28.63 10.84 5.32
N VAL A 432 -29.63 11.52 4.74
CA VAL A 432 -29.87 11.49 3.29
C VAL A 432 -29.73 12.89 2.74
N PHE A 433 -28.76 13.08 1.86
CA PHE A 433 -28.50 14.36 1.19
C PHE A 433 -29.16 14.37 -0.19
N LYS A 434 -29.78 15.50 -0.55
CA LYS A 434 -30.24 15.78 -1.91
C LYS A 434 -29.10 16.43 -2.68
N ILE A 435 -28.59 15.76 -3.67
CA ILE A 435 -27.47 16.17 -4.49
C ILE A 435 -27.89 16.30 -5.97
N PRO A 436 -27.14 17.03 -6.81
CA PRO A 436 -27.40 17.05 -8.25
C PRO A 436 -27.35 15.64 -8.87
N PHE A 437 -28.16 15.39 -9.88
CA PHE A 437 -28.12 14.10 -10.62
C PHE A 437 -26.80 13.84 -11.32
N GLN A 438 -26.05 14.88 -11.67
CA GLN A 438 -24.72 14.77 -12.28
C GLN A 438 -23.68 15.29 -11.32
N SER A 439 -22.54 14.59 -11.27
CA SER A 439 -21.39 15.05 -10.50
C SER A 439 -20.93 16.42 -11.02
N PRO A 440 -20.69 17.40 -10.16
CA PRO A 440 -20.13 18.69 -10.56
C PRO A 440 -18.65 18.58 -10.96
N GLU A 441 -17.98 17.52 -10.54
CA GLU A 441 -16.56 17.29 -10.75
C GLU A 441 -16.28 16.09 -11.66
N LYS A 442 -15.29 16.25 -12.53
CA LYS A 442 -14.83 15.18 -13.44
C LYS A 442 -14.26 13.97 -12.71
N ASN A 443 -13.49 14.22 -11.64
CA ASN A 443 -12.80 13.16 -10.91
C ASN A 443 -13.63 12.67 -9.72
N THR A 444 -13.65 13.43 -8.63
CA THR A 444 -14.43 13.11 -7.42
C THR A 444 -14.97 14.39 -6.83
N ALA A 445 -16.27 14.40 -6.51
CA ALA A 445 -16.90 15.53 -5.85
C ALA A 445 -16.76 15.42 -4.33
N VAL A 446 -16.79 16.57 -3.64
CA VAL A 446 -16.62 16.68 -2.21
C VAL A 446 -17.84 17.37 -1.58
N ILE A 447 -18.38 16.76 -0.52
CA ILE A 447 -19.40 17.36 0.32
C ILE A 447 -18.79 17.62 1.70
N GLU A 448 -18.90 18.85 2.17
CA GLU A 448 -18.51 19.23 3.52
C GLU A 448 -19.72 19.20 4.45
N ILE A 449 -19.56 18.53 5.58
CA ILE A 449 -20.50 18.57 6.70
C ILE A 449 -19.81 19.22 7.88
N THR A 450 -20.43 20.20 8.53
CA THR A 450 -19.92 20.77 9.77
C THR A 450 -20.75 20.33 10.97
N THR A 451 -20.08 20.17 12.11
CA THR A 451 -20.70 19.81 13.39
C THR A 451 -20.23 20.77 14.50
N LYS A 452 -20.83 20.69 15.70
CA LYS A 452 -20.36 21.46 16.86
C LYS A 452 -19.18 20.83 17.60
N VAL A 453 -18.96 19.54 17.40
CA VAL A 453 -17.86 18.79 18.00
C VAL A 453 -16.72 18.67 17.00
N LYS A 454 -15.55 18.26 17.44
CA LYS A 454 -14.47 17.88 16.51
C LYS A 454 -14.94 16.74 15.63
N ALA A 455 -14.53 16.75 14.37
CA ALA A 455 -14.91 15.73 13.39
C ALA A 455 -14.45 14.33 13.79
N THR A 456 -13.34 14.22 14.54
CA THR A 456 -12.85 12.96 15.13
C THR A 456 -13.72 12.43 16.26
N ASP A 457 -14.52 13.29 16.89
CA ASP A 457 -15.31 12.97 18.08
C ASP A 457 -16.81 12.80 17.76
N VAL A 458 -17.17 12.74 16.47
CA VAL A 458 -18.54 12.49 16.06
C VAL A 458 -18.96 11.07 16.44
N ASP A 459 -20.22 10.92 16.86
CA ASP A 459 -20.81 9.63 17.21
C ASP A 459 -21.38 8.94 15.97
N VAL A 460 -20.92 7.70 15.72
CA VAL A 460 -21.36 6.84 14.62
C VAL A 460 -21.78 5.48 15.16
N ASN A 461 -23.06 5.14 15.02
CA ASN A 461 -23.63 3.91 15.58
C ASN A 461 -23.60 2.70 14.64
N THR A 462 -23.20 2.86 13.39
CA THR A 462 -22.95 1.79 12.42
C THR A 462 -22.04 2.27 11.30
N ASN A 463 -21.14 1.40 10.88
CA ASN A 463 -20.22 1.65 9.76
C ASN A 463 -20.59 0.85 8.49
N LEU A 464 -21.51 -0.11 8.58
CA LEU A 464 -21.93 -0.94 7.44
C LEU A 464 -23.36 -0.62 7.05
N GLY A 465 -23.53 0.07 5.94
CA GLY A 465 -24.83 0.36 5.34
C GLY A 465 -25.14 -0.57 4.18
N VAL A 466 -26.41 -0.93 4.00
CA VAL A 466 -26.92 -1.54 2.76
C VAL A 466 -27.75 -0.49 2.02
N TYR A 467 -27.24 -0.10 0.86
CA TYR A 467 -27.70 1.07 0.12
C TYR A 467 -28.75 0.69 -0.94
N PRO A 468 -29.77 1.53 -1.18
CA PRO A 468 -30.79 1.24 -2.18
C PRO A 468 -30.38 1.60 -3.61
N ASN A 469 -29.27 2.34 -3.79
CA ASN A 469 -28.86 2.91 -5.08
C ASN A 469 -27.40 2.63 -5.46
N CYS A 470 -26.67 1.89 -4.64
CA CYS A 470 -25.31 1.44 -4.99
C CYS A 470 -25.01 0.06 -4.40
N GLU A 471 -24.00 -0.60 -4.95
CA GLU A 471 -23.53 -1.91 -4.48
C GLU A 471 -22.91 -1.80 -3.09
N THR A 472 -23.16 -2.78 -2.23
CA THR A 472 -22.56 -2.89 -0.89
C THR A 472 -21.70 -4.12 -0.81
N LEU A 473 -20.39 -3.95 -0.59
CA LEU A 473 -19.45 -5.06 -0.39
C LEU A 473 -19.17 -5.25 1.11
N LEU A 474 -19.64 -6.35 1.65
CA LEU A 474 -19.40 -6.78 3.03
C LEU A 474 -18.16 -7.68 3.05
N LEU A 475 -17.02 -7.10 3.47
CA LEU A 475 -15.74 -7.81 3.50
C LEU A 475 -15.66 -8.77 4.70
N ALA A 476 -14.98 -9.89 4.53
CA ALA A 476 -14.72 -10.86 5.61
C ALA A 476 -14.02 -10.20 6.81
N GLU A 477 -13.12 -9.24 6.57
CA GLU A 477 -12.41 -8.48 7.60
C GLU A 477 -13.34 -7.70 8.55
N LEU A 478 -14.53 -7.31 8.05
CA LEU A 478 -15.54 -6.55 8.81
C LEU A 478 -16.58 -7.45 9.48
N SER A 479 -16.42 -8.77 9.41
CA SER A 479 -17.37 -9.76 9.95
C SER A 479 -17.01 -10.24 11.35
N THR A 480 -18.00 -10.85 12.01
CA THR A 480 -17.81 -11.73 13.16
C THR A 480 -17.82 -13.18 12.67
N VAL A 481 -16.86 -13.97 13.12
CA VAL A 481 -16.65 -15.35 12.67
C VAL A 481 -16.82 -16.32 13.85
N GLU A 482 -17.64 -17.36 13.64
CA GLU A 482 -17.88 -18.47 14.58
C GLU A 482 -17.50 -19.80 13.92
N ASN A 483 -16.79 -20.66 14.63
CA ASN A 483 -16.37 -22.00 14.18
C ASN A 483 -15.67 -22.01 12.80
N ALA A 484 -14.87 -20.98 12.51
CA ALA A 484 -13.99 -20.87 11.37
C ALA A 484 -12.83 -19.94 11.71
N THR A 485 -11.81 -19.87 10.87
CA THR A 485 -10.65 -19.01 11.10
C THR A 485 -10.71 -17.81 10.16
N GLN A 486 -10.63 -16.61 10.73
CA GLN A 486 -10.36 -15.38 9.99
C GLN A 486 -8.84 -15.18 9.93
N GLU A 487 -8.29 -15.01 8.74
CA GLU A 487 -6.86 -14.93 8.54
C GLU A 487 -6.47 -13.94 7.43
N ASP A 488 -5.37 -13.27 7.63
CA ASP A 488 -4.77 -12.43 6.61
C ASP A 488 -3.94 -13.28 5.66
N ILE A 489 -4.14 -13.04 4.38
CA ILE A 489 -3.35 -13.67 3.33
C ILE A 489 -2.67 -12.61 2.49
N ARG A 490 -1.41 -12.85 2.17
CA ARG A 490 -0.64 -12.04 1.22
C ARG A 490 -0.15 -12.91 0.08
N TRP A 491 -0.21 -12.38 -1.11
CA TRP A 491 0.34 -13.05 -2.29
C TRP A 491 0.85 -12.03 -3.29
N MET A 492 1.74 -12.48 -4.14
CA MET A 492 2.23 -11.69 -5.27
C MET A 492 1.39 -12.05 -6.49
N GLU A 493 0.57 -11.13 -6.98
CA GLU A 493 -0.29 -11.35 -8.15
C GLU A 493 0.51 -11.25 -9.45
N LYS A 494 1.34 -10.22 -9.52
CA LYS A 494 2.43 -10.09 -10.49
C LYS A 494 3.73 -9.96 -9.70
N PHE A 495 4.86 -10.21 -10.34
CA PHE A 495 6.12 -9.98 -9.68
C PHE A 495 6.26 -8.52 -9.23
N GLY A 496 6.41 -8.30 -7.94
CA GLY A 496 6.48 -6.98 -7.30
C GLY A 496 5.15 -6.32 -6.95
N GLU A 497 4.01 -6.90 -7.34
CA GLU A 497 2.69 -6.41 -6.96
C GLU A 497 2.10 -7.27 -5.84
N TRP A 498 2.25 -6.81 -4.61
CA TRP A 498 1.69 -7.49 -3.46
C TRP A 498 0.20 -7.19 -3.31
N LYS A 499 -0.54 -8.24 -2.99
CA LYS A 499 -1.95 -8.17 -2.61
C LYS A 499 -2.10 -8.70 -1.21
N HIS A 500 -2.96 -8.05 -0.47
CA HIS A 500 -3.41 -8.48 0.84
C HIS A 500 -4.93 -8.65 0.81
N ALA A 501 -5.43 -9.62 1.53
CA ALA A 501 -6.84 -9.74 1.83
C ALA A 501 -7.04 -10.52 3.11
N ASN A 502 -8.06 -10.14 3.86
CA ASN A 502 -8.58 -10.96 4.92
C ASN A 502 -9.57 -11.97 4.33
N GLN A 503 -9.50 -13.22 4.78
CA GLN A 503 -10.40 -14.29 4.36
C GLN A 503 -10.88 -15.09 5.58
N VAL A 504 -12.03 -15.76 5.42
CA VAL A 504 -12.46 -16.81 6.36
C VAL A 504 -12.20 -18.17 5.75
N SER A 505 -11.54 -19.03 6.48
CA SER A 505 -11.11 -20.38 6.08
C SER A 505 -11.25 -21.36 7.23
N ARG A 506 -10.81 -22.63 7.06
CA ARG A 506 -10.82 -23.67 8.08
C ARG A 506 -12.18 -23.82 8.75
N TRP A 507 -13.18 -24.03 7.92
CA TRP A 507 -14.59 -24.17 8.33
C TRP A 507 -14.81 -25.43 9.17
N GLU A 508 -15.53 -25.28 10.27
CA GLU A 508 -15.98 -26.39 11.11
C GLU A 508 -17.48 -26.63 10.96
N ASP A 509 -18.05 -27.53 11.72
CA ASP A 509 -19.50 -27.72 11.77
C ASP A 509 -20.17 -26.50 12.42
N ASN A 510 -21.30 -26.07 11.85
CA ASN A 510 -22.01 -24.88 12.29
C ASN A 510 -21.21 -23.57 12.17
N SER A 511 -20.23 -23.51 11.26
CA SER A 511 -19.49 -22.29 10.99
C SER A 511 -20.42 -21.20 10.47
N ARG A 512 -20.19 -19.96 10.93
CA ARG A 512 -20.96 -18.79 10.58
C ARG A 512 -20.08 -17.56 10.46
N VAL A 513 -20.29 -16.80 9.41
CA VAL A 513 -19.69 -15.48 9.17
C VAL A 513 -20.81 -14.46 9.12
N SER A 514 -20.81 -13.45 9.98
CA SER A 514 -21.94 -12.55 10.15
C SER A 514 -21.52 -11.09 10.08
N TRP A 515 -22.37 -10.25 9.50
CA TRP A 515 -22.24 -8.79 9.48
C TRP A 515 -23.47 -8.14 10.09
N GLU A 516 -23.27 -7.21 11.00
CA GLU A 516 -24.32 -6.29 11.42
C GLU A 516 -24.38 -5.14 10.43
N VAL A 517 -25.53 -4.94 9.80
CA VAL A 517 -25.74 -3.93 8.76
C VAL A 517 -26.93 -3.05 9.07
N ASN A 518 -26.92 -1.83 8.53
CA ASN A 518 -28.08 -0.97 8.55
C ASN A 518 -28.66 -0.86 7.14
N VAL A 519 -29.84 -1.45 6.93
CA VAL A 519 -30.55 -1.47 5.66
C VAL A 519 -31.35 -0.20 5.50
N GLN A 520 -31.06 0.60 4.48
CA GLN A 520 -31.73 1.90 4.27
C GLN A 520 -33.18 1.72 3.80
N LYS A 521 -33.44 0.74 2.93
CA LYS A 521 -34.75 0.50 2.35
C LYS A 521 -35.03 -1.00 2.25
N ALA A 522 -36.21 -1.41 2.68
CA ALA A 522 -36.74 -2.76 2.42
C ALA A 522 -36.77 -3.03 0.91
N GLY A 523 -36.44 -4.23 0.48
CA GLY A 523 -36.39 -4.55 -0.93
C GLY A 523 -35.58 -5.80 -1.25
N TYR A 524 -35.28 -5.96 -2.52
CA TYR A 524 -34.59 -7.12 -3.07
C TYR A 524 -33.17 -6.76 -3.51
N TYR A 525 -32.23 -7.66 -3.23
CA TYR A 525 -30.81 -7.49 -3.57
C TYR A 525 -30.28 -8.78 -4.20
N TYR A 526 -29.56 -8.67 -5.31
CA TYR A 526 -28.71 -9.77 -5.77
C TYR A 526 -27.59 -9.98 -4.78
N ALA A 527 -27.42 -11.22 -4.31
CA ALA A 527 -26.37 -11.63 -3.40
C ALA A 527 -25.29 -12.42 -4.16
N GLU A 528 -24.05 -11.95 -4.10
CA GLU A 528 -22.91 -12.64 -4.71
C GLU A 528 -21.83 -12.88 -3.66
N LEU A 529 -21.39 -14.15 -3.51
CA LEU A 529 -20.27 -14.48 -2.61
C LEU A 529 -18.94 -14.46 -3.35
N ASN A 530 -17.96 -13.80 -2.79
CA ASN A 530 -16.59 -13.83 -3.27
C ASN A 530 -15.81 -14.91 -2.53
N TYR A 531 -15.62 -16.06 -3.17
CA TYR A 531 -14.95 -17.20 -2.57
C TYR A 531 -14.08 -17.98 -3.56
N LYS A 532 -13.21 -18.83 -3.03
CA LYS A 532 -12.45 -19.86 -3.75
C LYS A 532 -12.62 -21.21 -3.07
N GLY A 533 -12.31 -22.30 -3.78
CA GLY A 533 -12.33 -23.65 -3.22
C GLY A 533 -12.10 -24.72 -4.27
N ARG A 534 -12.35 -25.98 -3.90
CA ARG A 534 -12.26 -27.14 -4.80
C ARG A 534 -13.54 -27.96 -4.78
N GLY A 535 -13.96 -28.38 -5.95
CA GLY A 535 -15.15 -29.23 -6.12
C GLY A 535 -16.45 -28.45 -6.04
N ARG A 536 -17.50 -29.11 -5.54
CA ARG A 536 -18.82 -28.50 -5.33
C ARG A 536 -18.94 -28.03 -3.90
N LEU A 537 -19.41 -26.81 -3.72
CA LEU A 537 -19.64 -26.19 -2.42
C LEU A 537 -21.12 -25.81 -2.31
N VAL A 538 -21.72 -26.04 -1.15
CA VAL A 538 -23.07 -25.57 -0.82
C VAL A 538 -22.93 -24.45 0.21
N TRP A 539 -23.25 -23.24 -0.23
CA TRP A 539 -23.29 -22.05 0.61
C TRP A 539 -24.73 -21.72 1.01
N LYS A 540 -24.90 -21.24 2.22
CA LYS A 540 -26.14 -20.66 2.73
C LYS A 540 -25.91 -19.22 3.11
N THR A 541 -26.77 -18.31 2.63
CA THR A 541 -26.82 -16.90 3.05
C THR A 541 -28.21 -16.66 3.67
N GLU A 542 -28.28 -16.06 4.84
CA GLU A 542 -29.53 -15.82 5.56
C GLU A 542 -29.54 -14.46 6.28
N THR A 543 -30.73 -13.90 6.46
CA THR A 543 -30.99 -12.72 7.27
C THR A 543 -31.66 -13.11 8.59
N ASP A 544 -31.58 -12.23 9.59
CA ASP A 544 -32.29 -12.37 10.88
C ASP A 544 -33.84 -12.37 10.72
N GLU A 545 -34.37 -11.90 9.59
CA GLU A 545 -35.80 -11.99 9.24
C GLU A 545 -36.22 -13.37 8.72
N GLY A 546 -35.31 -14.35 8.70
CA GLY A 546 -35.57 -15.72 8.25
C GLY A 546 -35.59 -15.89 6.74
N VAL A 547 -35.15 -14.89 5.96
CA VAL A 547 -34.95 -15.02 4.52
C VAL A 547 -33.64 -15.77 4.28
N MET A 548 -33.71 -16.84 3.48
CA MET A 548 -32.55 -17.72 3.27
C MET A 548 -32.41 -18.10 1.80
N ILE A 549 -31.16 -18.09 1.35
CA ILE A 549 -30.74 -18.65 0.06
C ILE A 549 -29.75 -19.76 0.32
N GLN A 550 -29.95 -20.92 -0.28
CA GLN A 550 -28.97 -21.99 -0.29
C GLN A 550 -28.66 -22.38 -1.73
N ASN A 551 -27.41 -22.39 -2.11
CA ASN A 551 -26.98 -22.62 -3.48
C ASN A 551 -25.78 -23.55 -3.55
N GLN A 552 -25.77 -24.45 -4.53
CA GLN A 552 -24.68 -25.36 -4.82
C GLN A 552 -23.95 -24.93 -6.10
N GLN A 553 -22.65 -24.69 -6.01
CA GLN A 553 -21.84 -24.26 -7.14
C GLN A 553 -20.50 -24.98 -7.21
N ALA A 554 -19.95 -25.10 -8.42
CA ALA A 554 -18.56 -25.52 -8.61
C ALA A 554 -17.61 -24.37 -8.22
N ALA A 555 -16.61 -24.66 -7.42
CA ALA A 555 -15.61 -23.67 -7.02
C ALA A 555 -14.34 -23.78 -7.86
N THR A 556 -13.60 -22.67 -7.96
CA THR A 556 -12.27 -22.58 -8.53
C THR A 556 -11.23 -22.22 -7.45
N GLU A 557 -9.96 -22.46 -7.72
CA GLU A 557 -8.87 -22.10 -6.80
C GLU A 557 -8.59 -20.59 -6.78
N LYS A 558 -9.24 -19.80 -7.64
CA LYS A 558 -9.19 -18.34 -7.67
C LYS A 558 -10.45 -17.77 -7.05
N TYR A 559 -10.31 -16.59 -6.42
CA TYR A 559 -11.47 -15.84 -5.95
C TYR A 559 -12.29 -15.31 -7.12
N VAL A 560 -13.57 -15.66 -7.12
CA VAL A 560 -14.56 -15.22 -8.11
C VAL A 560 -15.86 -14.90 -7.36
N PHE A 561 -16.61 -13.93 -7.86
CA PHE A 561 -17.96 -13.66 -7.39
C PHE A 561 -18.92 -14.68 -7.98
N TYR A 562 -19.66 -15.36 -7.10
CA TYR A 562 -20.67 -16.36 -7.47
C TYR A 562 -22.05 -15.86 -7.06
N ASN A 563 -22.96 -15.78 -8.02
CA ASN A 563 -24.34 -15.39 -7.76
C ASN A 563 -25.04 -16.44 -6.88
N MET A 564 -25.54 -16.01 -5.71
CA MET A 564 -26.31 -16.86 -4.79
C MET A 564 -27.81 -16.83 -5.08
N GLY A 565 -28.30 -15.73 -5.62
CA GLY A 565 -29.71 -15.48 -5.86
C GLY A 565 -30.16 -14.11 -5.34
N ILE A 566 -31.43 -14.00 -5.01
CA ILE A 566 -32.05 -12.75 -4.54
C ILE A 566 -32.32 -12.88 -3.03
N LEU A 567 -31.76 -11.96 -2.26
CA LEU A 567 -32.02 -11.79 -0.84
C LEU A 567 -33.03 -10.67 -0.63
N GLU A 568 -34.02 -10.88 0.22
CA GLU A 568 -35.02 -9.89 0.58
C GLU A 568 -34.72 -9.34 2.00
N PHE A 569 -34.79 -8.02 2.16
CA PHE A 569 -35.00 -7.37 3.46
C PHE A 569 -36.46 -6.88 3.52
N LYS A 570 -37.22 -7.40 4.46
CA LYS A 570 -38.64 -7.07 4.63
C LYS A 570 -38.85 -5.73 5.29
N THR A 571 -37.89 -5.33 6.13
CA THR A 571 -37.93 -4.06 6.88
C THR A 571 -36.62 -3.28 6.72
N PRO A 572 -36.64 -1.93 6.76
CA PRO A 572 -35.43 -1.14 6.91
C PRO A 572 -34.93 -1.19 8.35
N GLY A 573 -33.66 -0.87 8.57
CA GLY A 573 -33.04 -0.79 9.89
C GLY A 573 -31.89 -1.77 10.11
N LYS A 574 -31.60 -2.06 11.37
CA LYS A 574 -30.49 -2.94 11.75
C LYS A 574 -30.86 -4.40 11.51
N HIS A 575 -30.00 -5.09 10.80
CA HIS A 575 -30.14 -6.51 10.46
C HIS A 575 -28.80 -7.23 10.62
N THR A 576 -28.89 -8.54 10.77
CA THR A 576 -27.72 -9.43 10.69
C THR A 576 -27.84 -10.28 9.43
N ILE A 577 -26.79 -10.24 8.60
CA ILE A 577 -26.64 -11.13 7.46
C ILE A 577 -25.57 -12.14 7.82
N SER A 578 -25.80 -13.41 7.52
CA SER A 578 -24.81 -14.46 7.76
C SER A 578 -24.62 -15.38 6.57
N VAL A 579 -23.40 -15.92 6.46
CA VAL A 579 -22.98 -16.88 5.45
C VAL A 579 -22.38 -18.10 6.14
N SER A 580 -22.76 -19.29 5.66
CA SER A 580 -22.28 -20.58 6.17
C SER A 580 -21.90 -21.49 5.00
N LEU A 581 -20.81 -22.25 5.15
CA LEU A 581 -20.48 -23.36 4.26
C LEU A 581 -21.17 -24.63 4.77
N VAL A 582 -22.25 -25.04 4.09
CA VAL A 582 -23.10 -26.18 4.52
C VAL A 582 -22.47 -27.51 4.11
N GLU A 583 -22.00 -27.60 2.85
CA GLU A 583 -21.38 -28.82 2.30
C GLU A 583 -20.18 -28.48 1.44
N GLY A 584 -19.18 -29.36 1.41
CA GLY A 584 -17.99 -29.24 0.58
C GLY A 584 -16.69 -29.38 1.36
N ASN A 585 -15.57 -29.06 0.71
CA ASN A 585 -14.25 -29.20 1.32
C ASN A 585 -13.95 -27.99 2.22
N LYS A 586 -14.16 -28.17 3.51
CA LYS A 586 -13.99 -27.16 4.55
C LYS A 586 -12.54 -26.61 4.66
N ASN A 587 -11.54 -27.44 4.36
CA ASN A 587 -10.13 -27.08 4.49
C ASN A 587 -9.56 -26.33 3.27
N SER A 588 -10.21 -26.44 2.10
CA SER A 588 -9.76 -25.80 0.87
C SER A 588 -10.66 -24.65 0.40
N SER A 589 -11.66 -24.28 1.20
CA SER A 589 -12.61 -23.23 0.85
C SER A 589 -12.35 -21.98 1.68
N SER A 590 -12.34 -20.82 1.03
CA SER A 590 -12.14 -19.53 1.69
C SER A 590 -13.09 -18.49 1.13
N LEU A 591 -13.65 -17.65 2.02
CA LEU A 591 -14.58 -16.57 1.72
C LEU A 591 -13.91 -15.21 1.95
N LYS A 592 -14.00 -14.29 0.99
CA LYS A 592 -13.56 -12.88 1.11
C LYS A 592 -14.68 -11.91 1.46
N GLY A 593 -15.93 -12.23 1.10
CA GLY A 593 -17.04 -11.32 1.40
C GLY A 593 -18.30 -11.63 0.63
N LEU A 594 -19.31 -10.80 0.87
CA LEU A 594 -20.63 -10.82 0.26
C LEU A 594 -20.90 -9.47 -0.41
N LEU A 595 -21.24 -9.48 -1.68
CA LEU A 595 -21.67 -8.30 -2.43
C LEU A 595 -23.19 -8.31 -2.56
N LEU A 596 -23.81 -7.20 -2.17
CA LEU A 596 -25.25 -6.95 -2.33
C LEU A 596 -25.45 -5.86 -3.40
N LYS A 597 -26.25 -6.17 -4.42
CA LYS A 597 -26.61 -5.24 -5.50
C LYS A 597 -28.12 -4.97 -5.44
N PRO A 598 -28.53 -3.71 -5.23
CA PRO A 598 -29.96 -3.39 -5.15
C PRO A 598 -30.67 -3.72 -6.46
N ILE A 599 -31.89 -4.23 -6.36
CA ILE A 599 -32.79 -4.43 -7.49
C ILE A 599 -33.76 -3.26 -7.48
N PRO A 600 -33.86 -2.50 -8.58
CA PRO A 600 -34.68 -1.29 -8.67
C PRO A 600 -36.17 -1.51 -8.40
#